data_421bb2396c277068456536fc3f3b4722
#
_entry.id   421bb2396c277068456536fc3f3b4722
#
_cell.length_a   1.000
_cell.length_b   1.000
_cell.length_c   1.000
_cell.angle_alpha   90.00
_cell.angle_beta   90.00
_cell.angle_gamma   90.00
#
_symmetry.space_group_name_H-M   'P 1'
#
loop_
_entity.id
_entity.type
_entity.pdbx_description
1 polymer ?
#
loop_
_entity_poly.entity_id
_entity_poly.type
_entity_poly.pdbx_seq_one_letter_code
_entity_poly.pdbx_strand_id
1 'polypeptide(L)'
;MLNLFKKNIVINGNRIKTRDGLNILQAASLNGISIPTLCHIKGQLPTGVCRVCVVEVAGSKTLMGACHTPVFEGMVVQTHSPKVIAARKVIVELMLTSHTGDCMNDTNAENCYLHNLASDHEVGAPRFNVKAPRFYPAEEDNPFVKRNLAKCILCRKCVLACRDMAGKNLLSIGYRGFRSRVVTGFDEPLTMEICRNCGVCVEHCPTGALSAAPGLEVQAGGREK
;
A
#
# COMPACT_ATOMS: atom_id res chain seq x y z
N MET A 1 -31.35 -2.13 19.69
CA MET A 1 -30.29 -3.17 19.59
C MET A 1 -30.09 -3.46 18.11
N LEU A 2 -29.02 -2.94 17.51
CA LEU A 2 -28.66 -3.25 16.12
C LEU A 2 -28.29 -4.74 16.04
N ASN A 3 -29.15 -5.52 15.43
CA ASN A 3 -28.90 -6.92 15.10
C ASN A 3 -27.79 -6.92 14.03
N LEU A 4 -26.52 -6.96 14.47
CA LEU A 4 -25.37 -7.09 13.59
C LEU A 4 -25.44 -8.48 12.95
N PHE A 5 -25.99 -8.56 11.76
CA PHE A 5 -26.07 -9.80 10.98
C PHE A 5 -24.69 -10.47 10.97
N LYS A 6 -24.60 -11.59 11.69
CA LYS A 6 -23.38 -12.39 11.74
C LYS A 6 -23.35 -13.24 10.48
N LYS A 7 -22.25 -13.20 9.76
CA LYS A 7 -21.98 -14.09 8.62
C LYS A 7 -20.98 -15.15 9.04
N ASN A 8 -21.16 -16.36 8.56
CA ASN A 8 -20.21 -17.46 8.74
C ASN A 8 -19.44 -17.61 7.44
N ILE A 9 -18.13 -17.54 7.53
CA ILE A 9 -17.21 -17.72 6.40
C ILE A 9 -16.11 -18.68 6.80
N VAL A 10 -15.38 -19.19 5.83
CA VAL A 10 -14.21 -20.04 6.07
C VAL A 10 -12.99 -19.35 5.47
N ILE A 11 -11.96 -19.11 6.26
CA ILE A 11 -10.67 -18.60 5.76
C ILE A 11 -9.58 -19.61 6.11
N ASN A 12 -8.89 -20.15 5.11
CA ASN A 12 -7.82 -21.15 5.26
C ASN A 12 -8.28 -22.38 6.08
N GLY A 13 -9.51 -22.83 5.87
CA GLY A 13 -10.09 -23.96 6.61
C GLY A 13 -10.70 -23.61 7.98
N ASN A 14 -10.43 -22.43 8.51
CA ASN A 14 -10.98 -21.99 9.80
C ASN A 14 -12.34 -21.34 9.64
N ARG A 15 -13.33 -21.82 10.42
CA ARG A 15 -14.66 -21.20 10.46
C ARG A 15 -14.62 -19.92 11.27
N ILE A 16 -15.07 -18.84 10.67
CA ILE A 16 -15.02 -17.48 11.23
C ILE A 16 -16.42 -16.89 11.25
N LYS A 17 -16.80 -16.33 12.39
CA LYS A 17 -17.98 -15.47 12.51
C LYS A 17 -17.58 -14.03 12.31
N THR A 18 -18.19 -13.36 11.35
CA THR A 18 -17.89 -11.98 11.00
C THR A 18 -19.16 -11.14 10.92
N ARG A 19 -18.99 -9.83 10.78
CA ARG A 19 -20.12 -8.88 10.67
C ARG A 19 -20.46 -8.65 9.20
N ASP A 20 -21.72 -8.30 8.94
CA ASP A 20 -22.11 -7.77 7.64
C ASP A 20 -21.42 -6.41 7.38
N GLY A 21 -21.23 -6.07 6.12
CA GLY A 21 -20.59 -4.82 5.69
C GLY A 21 -19.06 -4.82 5.75
N LEU A 22 -18.42 -5.88 6.28
CA LEU A 22 -16.96 -6.00 6.23
C LEU A 22 -16.49 -6.56 4.88
N ASN A 23 -15.25 -6.20 4.50
CA ASN A 23 -14.55 -6.87 3.41
C ASN A 23 -13.70 -8.05 3.95
N ILE A 24 -13.18 -8.88 3.04
CA ILE A 24 -12.38 -10.05 3.40
C ILE A 24 -11.15 -9.67 4.23
N LEU A 25 -10.47 -8.56 3.90
CA LEU A 25 -9.28 -8.09 4.62
C LEU A 25 -9.62 -7.75 6.08
N GLN A 26 -10.71 -7.02 6.31
CA GLN A 26 -11.18 -6.66 7.65
C GLN A 26 -11.60 -7.89 8.44
N ALA A 27 -12.36 -8.80 7.83
CA ALA A 27 -12.78 -10.04 8.48
C ALA A 27 -11.58 -10.92 8.85
N ALA A 28 -10.58 -11.05 7.99
CA ALA A 28 -9.34 -11.77 8.24
C ALA A 28 -8.56 -11.14 9.42
N SER A 29 -8.34 -9.82 9.38
CA SER A 29 -7.61 -9.07 10.41
C SER A 29 -8.24 -9.20 11.79
N LEU A 30 -9.57 -9.11 11.91
CA LEU A 30 -10.30 -9.30 13.18
C LEU A 30 -10.13 -10.70 13.78
N ASN A 31 -9.71 -11.66 12.97
CA ASN A 31 -9.49 -13.06 13.40
C ASN A 31 -8.00 -13.45 13.37
N GLY A 32 -7.08 -12.49 13.40
CA GLY A 32 -5.65 -12.73 13.47
C GLY A 32 -5.03 -13.28 12.18
N ILE A 33 -5.75 -13.25 11.06
CA ILE A 33 -5.26 -13.71 9.77
C ILE A 33 -4.70 -12.51 8.99
N SER A 34 -3.39 -12.51 8.78
CA SER A 34 -2.70 -11.46 8.02
C SER A 34 -2.85 -11.69 6.51
N ILE A 35 -3.25 -10.63 5.80
CA ILE A 35 -3.23 -10.58 4.34
C ILE A 35 -2.40 -9.34 3.95
N PRO A 36 -1.31 -9.50 3.17
CA PRO A 36 -0.43 -8.38 2.86
C PRO A 36 -1.11 -7.31 2.01
N THR A 37 -0.77 -6.05 2.28
CA THR A 37 -1.31 -4.89 1.54
C THR A 37 -0.24 -3.82 1.38
N LEU A 38 -0.26 -3.07 0.27
CA LEU A 38 0.64 -1.92 0.06
C LEU A 38 -0.13 -0.59 -0.05
N CYS A 39 -1.40 -0.63 -0.46
CA CYS A 39 -2.19 0.58 -0.71
C CYS A 39 -3.33 0.80 0.30
N HIS A 40 -3.56 -0.14 1.22
CA HIS A 40 -4.63 -0.02 2.21
C HIS A 40 -4.20 0.84 3.40
N ILE A 41 -5.09 1.72 3.85
CA ILE A 41 -5.01 2.44 5.12
C ILE A 41 -6.22 2.01 5.95
N LYS A 42 -5.98 1.56 7.18
CA LYS A 42 -7.06 1.16 8.10
C LYS A 42 -8.03 2.31 8.34
N GLY A 43 -9.32 2.04 8.25
CA GLY A 43 -10.36 3.05 8.41
C GLY A 43 -10.64 3.90 7.16
N GLN A 44 -9.87 3.75 6.08
CA GLN A 44 -10.09 4.45 4.82
C GLN A 44 -10.69 3.55 3.75
N LEU A 45 -11.37 4.14 2.77
CA LEU A 45 -11.89 3.42 1.61
C LEU A 45 -10.73 2.82 0.81
N PRO A 46 -10.80 1.54 0.44
CA PRO A 46 -9.73 0.87 -0.28
C PRO A 46 -9.61 1.38 -1.73
N THR A 47 -8.39 1.68 -2.17
CA THR A 47 -8.13 2.05 -3.57
C THR A 47 -8.00 0.86 -4.50
N GLY A 48 -7.62 -0.30 -3.98
CA GLY A 48 -7.43 -1.55 -4.74
C GLY A 48 -6.30 -1.52 -5.78
N VAL A 49 -5.43 -0.50 -5.79
CA VAL A 49 -4.44 -0.28 -6.85
C VAL A 49 -3.25 -1.23 -6.81
N CYS A 50 -2.81 -1.65 -5.63
CA CYS A 50 -1.59 -2.48 -5.51
C CYS A 50 -1.81 -3.95 -5.85
N ARG A 51 -3.01 -4.47 -5.71
CA ARG A 51 -3.40 -5.89 -5.93
C ARG A 51 -2.66 -6.92 -5.10
N VAL A 52 -1.83 -6.54 -4.14
CA VAL A 52 -1.07 -7.49 -3.29
C VAL A 52 -1.98 -8.34 -2.40
N CYS A 53 -3.13 -7.78 -2.00
CA CYS A 53 -4.11 -8.45 -1.14
C CYS A 53 -4.99 -9.48 -1.86
N VAL A 54 -4.57 -10.01 -3.02
CA VAL A 54 -5.35 -11.04 -3.75
C VAL A 54 -5.51 -12.30 -2.92
N VAL A 55 -6.71 -12.88 -3.01
CA VAL A 55 -7.11 -14.13 -2.38
C VAL A 55 -7.91 -14.97 -3.36
N GLU A 56 -7.97 -16.26 -3.12
CA GLU A 56 -8.82 -17.17 -3.87
C GLU A 56 -10.14 -17.37 -3.13
N VAL A 57 -11.25 -17.20 -3.83
CA VAL A 57 -12.60 -17.40 -3.30
C VAL A 57 -13.24 -18.56 -4.04
N ALA A 58 -13.71 -19.55 -3.32
CA ALA A 58 -14.37 -20.71 -3.93
C ALA A 58 -15.53 -20.28 -4.83
N GLY A 59 -15.60 -20.88 -6.03
CA GLY A 59 -16.59 -20.51 -7.05
C GLY A 59 -16.22 -19.29 -7.89
N SER A 60 -15.17 -18.52 -7.53
CA SER A 60 -14.69 -17.41 -8.37
C SER A 60 -13.72 -17.90 -9.44
N LYS A 61 -13.90 -17.44 -10.69
CA LYS A 61 -12.97 -17.74 -11.79
C LYS A 61 -11.64 -17.01 -11.66
N THR A 62 -11.60 -15.89 -10.93
CA THR A 62 -10.44 -15.01 -10.79
C THR A 62 -10.09 -14.78 -9.32
N LEU A 63 -8.82 -14.40 -9.05
CA LEU A 63 -8.43 -13.94 -7.74
C LEU A 63 -9.09 -12.60 -7.41
N MET A 64 -9.55 -12.46 -6.19
CA MET A 64 -10.26 -11.28 -5.71
C MET A 64 -9.39 -10.45 -4.76
N GLY A 65 -9.55 -9.14 -4.78
CA GLY A 65 -8.83 -8.26 -3.85
C GLY A 65 -9.52 -8.24 -2.49
N ALA A 66 -8.88 -8.73 -1.45
CA ALA A 66 -9.46 -8.83 -0.12
C ALA A 66 -9.91 -7.47 0.46
N CYS A 67 -9.21 -6.37 0.12
CA CYS A 67 -9.50 -5.05 0.68
C CYS A 67 -10.81 -4.41 0.19
N HIS A 68 -11.38 -4.89 -0.94
CA HIS A 68 -12.61 -4.31 -1.51
C HIS A 68 -13.70 -5.34 -1.82
N THR A 69 -13.47 -6.62 -1.51
CA THR A 69 -14.47 -7.67 -1.71
C THR A 69 -15.27 -7.86 -0.44
N PRO A 70 -16.58 -7.53 -0.43
CA PRO A 70 -17.45 -7.75 0.72
C PRO A 70 -17.57 -9.23 1.06
N VAL A 71 -17.68 -9.56 2.35
CA VAL A 71 -17.96 -10.93 2.78
C VAL A 71 -19.44 -11.28 2.56
N PHE A 72 -19.72 -12.54 2.21
CA PHE A 72 -21.08 -13.09 2.13
C PHE A 72 -21.17 -14.41 2.89
N GLU A 73 -22.39 -14.80 3.26
CA GLU A 73 -22.62 -16.04 4.00
C GLU A 73 -22.11 -17.26 3.24
N GLY A 74 -21.41 -18.16 3.94
CA GLY A 74 -20.83 -19.37 3.36
C GLY A 74 -19.59 -19.17 2.49
N MET A 75 -19.04 -17.93 2.40
CA MET A 75 -17.83 -17.68 1.62
C MET A 75 -16.66 -18.54 2.10
N VAL A 76 -15.94 -19.15 1.15
CA VAL A 76 -14.71 -19.91 1.43
C VAL A 76 -13.54 -19.21 0.75
N VAL A 77 -12.53 -18.82 1.55
CA VAL A 77 -11.38 -18.01 1.13
C VAL A 77 -10.07 -18.73 1.42
N GLN A 78 -9.16 -18.76 0.46
CA GLN A 78 -7.78 -19.18 0.63
C GLN A 78 -6.85 -17.99 0.44
N THR A 79 -6.03 -17.69 1.44
CA THR A 79 -5.11 -16.55 1.43
C THR A 79 -3.70 -16.92 0.99
N HIS A 80 -3.38 -18.21 0.94
CA HIS A 80 -2.05 -18.76 0.65
C HIS A 80 -2.09 -19.97 -0.30
N SER A 81 -3.11 -20.08 -1.17
CA SER A 81 -3.09 -21.15 -2.18
C SER A 81 -1.91 -20.96 -3.15
N PRO A 82 -1.43 -22.01 -3.83
CA PRO A 82 -0.34 -21.88 -4.81
C PRO A 82 -0.63 -20.81 -5.87
N LYS A 83 -1.89 -20.67 -6.29
CA LYS A 83 -2.35 -19.65 -7.23
C LYS A 83 -2.20 -18.23 -6.66
N VAL A 84 -2.54 -18.03 -5.38
CA VAL A 84 -2.39 -16.74 -4.69
C VAL A 84 -0.93 -16.38 -4.53
N ILE A 85 -0.09 -17.32 -4.11
CA ILE A 85 1.36 -17.12 -3.93
C ILE A 85 2.00 -16.75 -5.28
N ALA A 86 1.72 -17.51 -6.33
CA ALA A 86 2.25 -17.23 -7.67
C ALA A 86 1.85 -15.83 -8.17
N ALA A 87 0.57 -15.45 -7.99
CA ALA A 87 0.10 -14.13 -8.39
C ALA A 87 0.79 -13.01 -7.60
N ARG A 88 0.96 -13.14 -6.28
CA ARG A 88 1.67 -12.14 -5.48
C ARG A 88 3.12 -11.99 -5.88
N LYS A 89 3.83 -13.10 -6.14
CA LYS A 89 5.22 -13.07 -6.66
C LYS A 89 5.31 -12.17 -7.89
N VAL A 90 4.45 -12.41 -8.89
CA VAL A 90 4.43 -11.60 -10.11
C VAL A 90 4.09 -10.13 -9.85
N ILE A 91 3.12 -9.85 -8.96
CA ILE A 91 2.73 -8.48 -8.61
C ILE A 91 3.89 -7.73 -7.95
N VAL A 92 4.55 -8.36 -6.98
CA VAL A 92 5.71 -7.77 -6.29
C VAL A 92 6.88 -7.58 -7.26
N GLU A 93 7.17 -8.57 -8.09
CA GLU A 93 8.20 -8.49 -9.14
C GLU A 93 7.97 -7.32 -10.11
N LEU A 94 6.73 -7.12 -10.57
CA LEU A 94 6.36 -5.98 -11.43
C LEU A 94 6.57 -4.63 -10.73
N MET A 95 6.31 -4.55 -9.42
CA MET A 95 6.56 -3.32 -8.66
C MET A 95 8.06 -3.06 -8.50
N LEU A 96 8.86 -4.09 -8.22
CA LEU A 96 10.31 -4.00 -8.11
C LEU A 96 10.96 -3.51 -9.40
N THR A 97 10.45 -3.89 -10.56
CA THR A 97 10.95 -3.47 -11.87
C THR A 97 11.01 -1.94 -12.03
N SER A 98 10.10 -1.22 -11.40
CA SER A 98 10.05 0.26 -11.44
C SER A 98 10.52 0.92 -10.15
N HIS A 99 10.94 0.14 -9.17
CA HIS A 99 11.39 0.60 -7.86
C HIS A 99 12.92 0.66 -7.87
N THR A 100 13.46 1.79 -8.31
CA THR A 100 14.90 1.97 -8.54
C THR A 100 15.64 2.64 -7.38
N GLY A 101 14.97 2.81 -6.25
CA GLY A 101 15.61 3.35 -5.05
C GLY A 101 16.66 2.39 -4.52
N ASP A 102 17.78 2.92 -4.02
CA ASP A 102 18.88 2.15 -3.42
C ASP A 102 18.49 1.60 -2.04
N CYS A 103 17.36 0.86 -2.01
CA CYS A 103 16.84 0.31 -0.77
C CYS A 103 17.71 -0.83 -0.21
N MET A 104 18.60 -1.40 -1.02
CA MET A 104 19.48 -2.50 -0.58
C MET A 104 20.72 -1.99 0.16
N ASN A 105 21.17 -0.75 -0.13
CA ASN A 105 22.36 -0.13 0.45
C ASN A 105 22.00 1.02 1.43
N ASP A 106 20.73 1.39 1.51
CA ASP A 106 20.27 2.44 2.43
C ASP A 106 20.12 1.84 3.83
N THR A 107 20.70 2.49 4.85
CA THR A 107 20.48 2.17 6.28
C THR A 107 19.01 2.18 6.69
N ASN A 108 18.14 2.70 5.84
CA ASN A 108 16.68 2.66 5.96
C ASN A 108 16.02 1.54 5.12
N ALA A 109 16.78 0.57 4.60
CA ALA A 109 16.23 -0.56 3.81
C ALA A 109 15.16 -1.35 4.59
N GLU A 110 15.31 -1.47 5.90
CA GLU A 110 14.32 -2.08 6.81
C GLU A 110 12.94 -1.41 6.75
N ASN A 111 12.87 -0.18 6.25
CA ASN A 111 11.65 0.62 6.14
C ASN A 111 10.90 0.44 4.81
N CYS A 112 11.41 -0.34 3.86
CA CYS A 112 10.73 -0.57 2.59
C CYS A 112 9.89 -1.86 2.65
N TYR A 113 8.59 -1.70 2.87
CA TYR A 113 7.68 -2.85 2.96
C TYR A 113 7.57 -3.65 1.65
N LEU A 114 7.88 -3.05 0.50
CA LEU A 114 7.95 -3.78 -0.77
C LEU A 114 9.11 -4.79 -0.77
N HIS A 115 10.27 -4.43 -0.25
CA HIS A 115 11.41 -5.34 -0.12
C HIS A 115 11.13 -6.47 0.88
N ASN A 116 10.48 -6.15 2.00
CA ASN A 116 10.06 -7.18 2.96
C ASN A 116 9.13 -8.20 2.28
N LEU A 117 8.15 -7.73 1.51
CA LEU A 117 7.26 -8.62 0.75
C LEU A 117 8.01 -9.42 -0.33
N ALA A 118 9.03 -8.85 -0.96
CA ALA A 118 9.85 -9.55 -1.93
C ALA A 118 10.64 -10.69 -1.26
N SER A 119 11.21 -10.43 -0.09
CA SER A 119 11.88 -11.46 0.72
C SER A 119 10.90 -12.55 1.17
N ASP A 120 9.76 -12.18 1.74
CA ASP A 120 8.74 -13.12 2.24
C ASP A 120 8.19 -14.04 1.14
N HIS A 121 8.19 -13.56 -0.10
CA HIS A 121 7.72 -14.31 -1.26
C HIS A 121 8.86 -14.87 -2.11
N GLU A 122 10.11 -14.78 -1.65
CA GLU A 122 11.30 -15.26 -2.39
C GLU A 122 11.34 -14.74 -3.84
N VAL A 123 11.08 -13.45 -4.01
CA VAL A 123 11.14 -12.78 -5.32
C VAL A 123 12.59 -12.42 -5.59
N GLY A 124 13.19 -13.05 -6.60
CA GLY A 124 14.55 -12.74 -7.06
C GLY A 124 14.61 -11.49 -7.93
N ALA A 125 15.68 -11.39 -8.72
CA ALA A 125 15.83 -10.31 -9.68
C ALA A 125 14.62 -10.27 -10.66
N PRO A 126 14.04 -9.08 -10.91
CA PRO A 126 12.90 -8.97 -11.79
C PRO A 126 13.20 -9.49 -13.22
N ARG A 127 12.33 -10.36 -13.71
CA ARG A 127 12.40 -10.90 -15.09
C ARG A 127 11.99 -9.89 -16.15
N PHE A 128 11.23 -8.86 -15.74
CA PHE A 128 10.69 -7.86 -16.64
C PHE A 128 11.70 -6.74 -16.85
N ASN A 129 12.09 -6.50 -18.10
CA ASN A 129 12.96 -5.38 -18.46
C ASN A 129 12.13 -4.14 -18.77
N VAL A 130 12.36 -3.07 -18.02
CA VAL A 130 11.79 -1.76 -18.35
C VAL A 130 12.83 -1.01 -19.18
N LYS A 131 12.47 -0.64 -20.41
CA LYS A 131 13.36 0.11 -21.33
C LYS A 131 13.82 1.46 -20.76
N ALA A 132 13.01 2.06 -19.89
CA ALA A 132 13.35 3.28 -19.17
C ALA A 132 12.75 3.19 -17.76
N PRO A 133 13.55 2.90 -16.72
CA PRO A 133 13.07 2.97 -15.34
C PRO A 133 12.56 4.37 -15.05
N ARG A 134 11.58 4.48 -14.16
CA ARG A 134 11.10 5.77 -13.68
C ARG A 134 12.21 6.45 -12.90
N PHE A 135 12.96 7.28 -13.55
CA PHE A 135 13.97 8.11 -12.89
C PHE A 135 13.37 9.48 -12.61
N TYR A 136 13.33 9.82 -11.35
CA TYR A 136 13.01 11.17 -10.90
C TYR A 136 14.14 11.64 -10.01
N PRO A 137 14.71 12.85 -10.22
CA PRO A 137 15.66 13.40 -9.28
C PRO A 137 15.01 13.49 -7.89
N ALA A 138 15.78 13.27 -6.83
CA ALA A 138 15.30 13.51 -5.49
C ALA A 138 15.04 15.01 -5.33
N GLU A 139 13.89 15.36 -4.75
CA GLU A 139 13.61 16.76 -4.43
C GLU A 139 14.24 17.08 -3.06
N GLU A 140 15.29 17.89 -3.07
CA GLU A 140 16.05 18.27 -1.87
C GLU A 140 15.56 19.56 -1.22
N ASP A 141 14.75 20.35 -1.93
CA ASP A 141 14.39 21.72 -1.52
C ASP A 141 13.25 21.79 -0.48
N ASN A 142 12.69 20.67 -0.08
CA ASN A 142 11.61 20.67 0.91
C ASN A 142 12.18 20.49 2.33
N PRO A 143 12.02 21.49 3.22
CA PRO A 143 12.56 21.43 4.57
C PRO A 143 11.84 20.43 5.49
N PHE A 144 10.63 19.95 5.13
CA PHE A 144 9.78 19.13 5.98
C PHE A 144 9.66 17.68 5.49
N VAL A 145 9.55 17.48 4.18
CA VAL A 145 9.31 16.17 3.57
C VAL A 145 10.23 15.95 2.37
N LYS A 146 11.15 15.02 2.49
CA LYS A 146 11.97 14.56 1.36
C LYS A 146 11.15 13.68 0.44
N ARG A 147 11.26 13.89 -0.87
CA ARG A 147 10.59 13.09 -1.90
C ARG A 147 11.61 12.39 -2.79
N ASN A 148 11.60 11.07 -2.78
CA ASN A 148 12.35 10.24 -3.73
C ASN A 148 11.36 9.39 -4.52
N LEU A 149 10.89 9.92 -5.65
CA LEU A 149 9.89 9.25 -6.46
C LEU A 149 10.41 8.00 -7.18
N ALA A 150 11.72 7.77 -7.25
CA ALA A 150 12.29 6.51 -7.71
C ALA A 150 11.90 5.32 -6.82
N LYS A 151 11.61 5.57 -5.54
CA LYS A 151 11.08 4.59 -4.59
C LYS A 151 9.55 4.45 -4.63
N CYS A 152 8.86 5.27 -5.43
CA CYS A 152 7.39 5.36 -5.41
C CYS A 152 6.75 4.24 -6.22
N ILE A 153 5.85 3.48 -5.59
CA ILE A 153 5.06 2.40 -6.22
C ILE A 153 3.63 2.83 -6.60
N LEU A 154 3.33 4.13 -6.56
CA LEU A 154 2.01 4.70 -6.87
C LEU A 154 0.85 4.09 -6.05
N CYS A 155 1.09 3.71 -4.80
CA CYS A 155 0.07 3.12 -3.93
C CYS A 155 -1.03 4.10 -3.50
N ARG A 156 -0.83 5.41 -3.70
CA ARG A 156 -1.76 6.52 -3.36
C ARG A 156 -2.03 6.73 -1.87
N LYS A 157 -1.34 6.03 -0.96
CA LYS A 157 -1.55 6.22 0.48
C LYS A 157 -1.28 7.67 0.91
N CYS A 158 -0.21 8.29 0.42
CA CYS A 158 0.11 9.70 0.72
C CYS A 158 -0.98 10.68 0.25
N VAL A 159 -1.59 10.42 -0.91
CA VAL A 159 -2.69 11.24 -1.44
C VAL A 159 -3.91 11.12 -0.54
N LEU A 160 -4.33 9.88 -0.19
CA LEU A 160 -5.45 9.65 0.72
C LEU A 160 -5.18 10.23 2.11
N ALA A 161 -3.99 9.99 2.66
CA ALA A 161 -3.63 10.50 3.98
C ALA A 161 -3.64 12.03 4.02
N CYS A 162 -3.11 12.71 3.00
CA CYS A 162 -3.11 14.16 2.90
C CYS A 162 -4.54 14.72 2.76
N ARG A 163 -5.39 14.07 1.97
CA ARG A 163 -6.77 14.51 1.72
C ARG A 163 -7.70 14.17 2.88
N ASP A 164 -7.78 12.89 3.25
CA ASP A 164 -8.85 12.37 4.11
C ASP A 164 -8.49 12.37 5.60
N MET A 165 -7.20 12.27 5.93
CA MET A 165 -6.75 12.26 7.32
C MET A 165 -6.26 13.63 7.78
N ALA A 166 -5.47 14.33 6.94
CA ALA A 166 -4.95 15.67 7.27
C ALA A 166 -5.84 16.82 6.79
N GLY A 167 -6.82 16.57 5.90
CA GLY A 167 -7.70 17.59 5.34
C GLY A 167 -7.02 18.65 4.46
N LYS A 168 -5.77 18.37 4.00
CA LYS A 168 -4.94 19.37 3.30
C LYS A 168 -5.00 19.28 1.79
N ASN A 169 -5.25 18.09 1.25
CA ASN A 169 -5.42 17.83 -0.19
C ASN A 169 -4.32 18.42 -1.10
N LEU A 170 -3.06 18.42 -0.63
CA LEU A 170 -1.92 18.99 -1.36
C LEU A 170 -1.34 18.03 -2.39
N LEU A 171 -1.56 16.72 -2.23
CA LEU A 171 -0.98 15.70 -3.08
C LEU A 171 -2.05 15.09 -3.99
N SER A 172 -1.66 14.83 -5.24
CA SER A 172 -2.49 14.14 -6.21
C SER A 172 -1.65 13.21 -7.11
N ILE A 173 -2.30 12.44 -8.00
CA ILE A 173 -1.60 11.72 -9.06
C ILE A 173 -1.71 12.54 -10.33
N GLY A 174 -0.57 13.00 -10.82
CA GLY A 174 -0.45 13.67 -12.09
C GLY A 174 0.00 12.73 -13.21
N TYR A 175 -0.18 13.19 -14.45
CA TYR A 175 0.23 12.52 -15.69
C TYR A 175 -0.48 11.19 -15.94
N ARG A 176 -0.07 10.45 -16.98
CA ARG A 176 -0.72 9.19 -17.41
C ARG A 176 0.31 8.12 -17.76
N GLY A 177 -0.14 6.87 -17.65
CA GLY A 177 0.67 5.70 -18.01
C GLY A 177 1.99 5.68 -17.25
N PHE A 178 3.08 5.46 -17.95
CA PHE A 178 4.41 5.34 -17.37
C PHE A 178 4.94 6.63 -16.74
N ARG A 179 4.39 7.80 -17.15
CA ARG A 179 4.74 9.10 -16.57
C ARG A 179 3.98 9.42 -15.27
N SER A 180 3.03 8.59 -14.86
CA SER A 180 2.25 8.84 -13.64
C SER A 180 3.17 9.00 -12.44
N ARG A 181 2.94 10.04 -11.66
CA ARG A 181 3.68 10.32 -10.42
C ARG A 181 2.81 11.06 -9.40
N VAL A 182 3.25 11.05 -8.16
CA VAL A 182 2.67 11.92 -7.13
C VAL A 182 3.13 13.34 -7.39
N VAL A 183 2.18 14.26 -7.46
CA VAL A 183 2.40 15.68 -7.73
C VAL A 183 1.72 16.54 -6.67
N THR A 184 2.19 17.77 -6.55
CA THR A 184 1.53 18.86 -5.83
C THR A 184 0.67 19.69 -6.80
N GLY A 185 -0.04 20.70 -6.31
CA GLY A 185 -0.71 21.65 -7.18
C GLY A 185 0.27 22.28 -8.18
N PHE A 186 -0.09 22.28 -9.45
CA PHE A 186 0.74 22.78 -10.56
C PHE A 186 2.12 22.09 -10.71
N ASP A 187 2.31 20.93 -10.07
CA ASP A 187 3.59 20.17 -10.04
C ASP A 187 4.75 20.98 -9.41
N GLU A 188 4.42 21.94 -8.56
CA GLU A 188 5.38 22.77 -7.83
C GLU A 188 5.99 21.99 -6.64
N PRO A 189 7.17 22.36 -6.13
CA PRO A 189 7.75 21.79 -4.92
C PRO A 189 6.80 21.89 -3.73
N LEU A 190 6.80 20.87 -2.86
CA LEU A 190 5.98 20.84 -1.65
C LEU A 190 6.65 21.71 -0.55
N THR A 191 6.59 23.02 -0.70
CA THR A 191 7.28 23.99 0.20
C THR A 191 6.36 24.57 1.27
N MET A 192 5.17 24.04 1.43
CA MET A 192 4.17 24.66 2.30
C MET A 192 4.48 24.45 3.79
N GLU A 193 4.52 25.55 4.53
CA GLU A 193 4.71 25.60 5.99
C GLU A 193 3.71 24.72 6.76
N ILE A 194 2.51 24.55 6.20
CA ILE A 194 1.48 23.68 6.75
C ILE A 194 1.92 22.19 6.87
N CYS A 195 3.02 21.81 6.21
CA CYS A 195 3.60 20.47 6.32
C CYS A 195 4.50 20.29 7.54
N ARG A 196 5.01 21.39 8.15
CA ARG A 196 5.94 21.38 9.30
C ARG A 196 5.47 20.44 10.41
N ASN A 197 4.23 20.56 10.82
CA ASN A 197 3.64 19.83 11.94
C ASN A 197 2.66 18.74 11.47
N CYS A 198 2.87 18.15 10.28
CA CYS A 198 1.91 17.19 9.74
C CYS A 198 2.49 15.79 9.57
N GLY A 199 3.44 15.58 8.67
CA GLY A 199 4.11 14.30 8.44
C GLY A 199 3.24 13.11 8.01
N VAL A 200 1.91 13.24 7.92
CA VAL A 200 0.98 12.13 7.69
C VAL A 200 1.28 11.32 6.42
N CYS A 201 1.75 11.97 5.36
CA CYS A 201 2.13 11.29 4.11
C CYS A 201 3.42 10.47 4.25
N VAL A 202 4.34 10.91 5.12
CA VAL A 202 5.58 10.19 5.45
C VAL A 202 5.25 8.92 6.23
N GLU A 203 4.41 9.05 7.26
CA GLU A 203 3.98 7.93 8.11
C GLU A 203 3.34 6.79 7.29
N HIS A 204 2.55 7.14 6.28
CA HIS A 204 1.82 6.16 5.48
C HIS A 204 2.57 5.67 4.23
N CYS A 205 3.79 6.17 3.95
CA CYS A 205 4.54 5.73 2.78
C CYS A 205 5.16 4.34 2.99
N PRO A 206 4.75 3.29 2.24
CA PRO A 206 5.22 1.93 2.50
C PRO A 206 6.65 1.66 1.98
N THR A 207 7.20 2.55 1.16
CA THR A 207 8.51 2.35 0.51
C THR A 207 9.54 3.41 0.89
N GLY A 208 9.17 4.36 1.77
CA GLY A 208 10.05 5.47 2.10
C GLY A 208 10.29 6.46 0.95
N ALA A 209 9.45 6.42 -0.10
CA ALA A 209 9.48 7.43 -1.17
C ALA A 209 9.19 8.84 -0.64
N LEU A 210 8.49 8.94 0.47
CA LEU A 210 8.35 10.14 1.29
C LEU A 210 8.98 9.84 2.64
N SER A 211 9.91 10.69 3.08
CA SER A 211 10.59 10.58 4.35
C SER A 211 10.66 11.94 5.06
N ALA A 212 10.88 11.92 6.36
CA ALA A 212 11.02 13.13 7.15
C ALA A 212 12.28 13.89 6.75
N ALA A 213 12.18 15.22 6.61
CA ALA A 213 13.32 16.13 6.52
C ALA A 213 13.57 16.78 7.90
N PRO A 214 14.74 17.39 8.15
CA PRO A 214 15.10 17.93 9.47
C PRO A 214 14.13 18.96 10.04
N GLY A 215 13.42 19.69 9.19
CA GLY A 215 12.43 20.70 9.62
C GLY A 215 11.05 20.13 9.99
N LEU A 216 10.83 18.83 9.88
CA LEU A 216 9.56 18.21 10.28
C LEU A 216 9.53 18.03 11.80
N GLU A 217 8.59 18.72 12.47
CA GLU A 217 8.51 18.79 13.93
C GLU A 217 7.65 17.67 14.56
N VAL A 218 6.97 16.86 13.75
CA VAL A 218 6.17 15.72 14.23
C VAL A 218 7.07 14.51 14.38
N GLN A 219 7.09 13.93 15.57
CA GLN A 219 7.62 12.58 15.73
C GLN A 219 6.74 11.64 14.92
N ALA A 220 7.32 11.03 13.89
CA ALA A 220 6.63 10.02 13.12
C ALA A 220 6.12 8.94 14.09
N GLY A 221 4.82 8.94 14.37
CA GLY A 221 4.18 7.90 15.14
C GLY A 221 4.52 6.56 14.50
N GLY A 222 4.90 5.58 15.31
CA GLY A 222 5.39 4.29 14.82
C GLY A 222 4.42 3.71 13.80
N ARG A 223 4.95 3.30 12.65
CA ARG A 223 4.15 2.66 11.59
C ARG A 223 3.42 1.47 12.19
N GLU A 224 2.10 1.50 12.23
CA GLU A 224 1.33 0.28 12.50
C GLU A 224 1.71 -0.76 11.42
N LYS A 225 2.41 -1.81 11.86
CA LYS A 225 2.79 -2.97 11.05
C LYS A 225 1.56 -3.80 10.69
#